data_7b02343b13569dc035d39b3f3ec413b8
#
_entry.id   7b02343b13569dc035d39b3f3ec413b8
#
_cell.length_a   1.000
_cell.length_b   1.000
_cell.length_c   1.000
_cell.angle_alpha   90.00
_cell.angle_beta   90.00
_cell.angle_gamma   90.00
#
_symmetry.space_group_name_H-M   'P 1'
#
loop_
_entity.id
_entity.type
_entity.pdbx_description
1 polymer ?
#
loop_
_entity_poly.entity_id
_entity_poly.type
_entity_poly.pdbx_seq_one_letter_code
_entity_poly.pdbx_strand_id
1 'polypeptide(L)'
;VTFPTVEVTYGDSLRKAVRTGQSGNGVFRFADNTAMLTVAENQSEQEMIFTPFNPNYKTVTSSVPVTVLPRKLTISPERTEKEYGQTITEYTWSISDGSLAGDDQLEDLKINVTLTAGNAEKENCKVGLYDITEKTPLTADNANYTVLFKPGTLQVQPKPLGVAWNTDGTVIYTGKEANVSAEFTGVLFEDDCKAVVEGGNEIK
;
A
#
# COMPACT_ATOMS: atom_id res chain seq x y z
N VAL A 1 19.23 30.82 -30.52
CA VAL A 1 19.07 29.68 -29.62
C VAL A 1 18.01 30.01 -28.58
N THR A 2 17.13 29.08 -28.31
CA THR A 2 16.13 29.20 -27.25
C THR A 2 16.48 28.15 -26.18
N PHE A 3 16.60 28.61 -24.94
CA PHE A 3 16.83 27.72 -23.80
C PHE A 3 15.52 27.00 -23.38
N PRO A 4 15.59 25.78 -22.83
CA PRO A 4 14.41 24.99 -22.48
C PRO A 4 13.69 25.51 -21.24
N THR A 5 12.42 25.15 -21.10
CA THR A 5 11.78 24.95 -19.79
C THR A 5 12.29 23.65 -19.18
N VAL A 6 12.52 23.64 -17.89
CA VAL A 6 13.14 22.51 -17.19
C VAL A 6 12.29 22.08 -16.02
N GLU A 7 12.05 20.76 -15.92
CA GLU A 7 11.40 20.13 -14.78
C GLU A 7 12.25 18.97 -14.26
N VAL A 8 12.35 18.84 -12.94
CA VAL A 8 13.02 17.74 -12.26
C VAL A 8 12.18 17.27 -11.08
N THR A 9 12.19 15.97 -10.84
CA THR A 9 11.54 15.41 -9.64
C THR A 9 12.51 15.43 -8.46
N TYR A 10 12.04 15.79 -7.29
CA TYR A 10 12.83 15.75 -6.06
C TYR A 10 13.60 14.42 -5.91
N GLY A 11 14.87 14.52 -5.53
CA GLY A 11 15.78 13.39 -5.43
C GLY A 11 16.42 12.94 -6.73
N ASP A 12 16.05 13.54 -7.86
CA ASP A 12 16.76 13.36 -9.12
C ASP A 12 17.72 14.53 -9.37
N SER A 13 18.91 14.22 -9.91
CA SER A 13 19.86 15.26 -10.31
C SER A 13 19.41 15.96 -11.60
N LEU A 14 19.92 17.18 -11.84
CA LEU A 14 19.65 17.95 -13.08
C LEU A 14 20.03 17.18 -14.36
N ARG A 15 20.86 16.15 -14.26
CA ARG A 15 21.15 15.25 -15.38
C ARG A 15 19.89 14.55 -15.89
N LYS A 16 18.94 14.23 -15.01
CA LYS A 16 17.68 13.55 -15.32
C LYS A 16 16.53 14.51 -15.67
N ALA A 17 16.76 15.83 -15.53
CA ALA A 17 15.72 16.82 -15.77
C ALA A 17 15.13 16.72 -17.18
N VAL A 18 13.81 16.84 -17.25
CA VAL A 18 13.05 16.93 -18.50
C VAL A 18 13.21 18.35 -19.04
N ARG A 19 13.52 18.47 -20.31
CA ARG A 19 13.74 19.72 -21.03
C ARG A 19 12.82 19.80 -22.22
N THR A 20 12.10 20.91 -22.36
CA THR A 20 11.14 21.13 -23.45
C THR A 20 11.28 22.53 -24.04
N GLY A 21 10.90 22.70 -25.31
CA GLY A 21 10.85 23.99 -25.98
C GLY A 21 12.20 24.56 -26.41
N GLN A 22 13.30 23.80 -26.27
CA GLN A 22 14.60 24.30 -26.73
C GLN A 22 14.73 24.30 -28.26
N SER A 23 15.48 25.25 -28.77
CA SER A 23 15.85 25.30 -30.17
C SER A 23 17.29 25.75 -30.35
N GLY A 24 18.00 25.15 -31.31
CA GLY A 24 19.37 25.42 -31.64
C GLY A 24 20.09 24.20 -32.19
N ASN A 25 21.07 24.43 -33.07
CA ASN A 25 21.89 23.34 -33.64
C ASN A 25 23.13 23.12 -32.78
N GLY A 26 22.96 22.38 -31.67
CA GLY A 26 24.00 22.13 -30.67
C GLY A 26 23.48 21.33 -29.47
N VAL A 27 24.25 21.32 -28.39
CA VAL A 27 23.99 20.57 -27.17
C VAL A 27 23.73 21.52 -26.00
N PHE A 28 22.66 21.26 -25.25
CA PHE A 28 22.36 21.91 -23.98
C PHE A 28 22.82 21.03 -22.81
N ARG A 29 23.51 21.61 -21.85
CA ARG A 29 23.89 20.97 -20.60
C ARG A 29 23.87 21.95 -19.44
N PHE A 30 23.58 21.49 -18.24
CA PHE A 30 23.80 22.30 -17.04
C PHE A 30 25.30 22.42 -16.75
N ALA A 31 25.71 23.54 -16.18
CA ALA A 31 27.07 23.75 -15.69
C ALA A 31 27.37 22.72 -14.59
N ASP A 32 26.42 22.54 -13.64
CA ASP A 32 26.39 21.44 -12.68
C ASP A 32 25.18 20.54 -12.95
N ASN A 33 25.40 19.39 -13.57
CA ASN A 33 24.37 18.40 -13.86
C ASN A 33 24.16 17.41 -12.73
N THR A 34 24.93 17.49 -11.65
CA THR A 34 24.82 16.62 -10.46
C THR A 34 23.97 17.24 -9.36
N ALA A 35 23.71 18.54 -9.44
CA ALA A 35 22.89 19.24 -8.47
C ALA A 35 21.52 18.57 -8.31
N MET A 36 21.09 18.40 -7.05
CA MET A 36 19.77 17.94 -6.65
C MET A 36 19.07 19.09 -5.94
N LEU A 37 17.88 19.42 -6.40
CA LEU A 37 17.09 20.53 -5.87
C LEU A 37 15.94 20.01 -5.02
N THR A 38 15.58 20.77 -3.99
CA THR A 38 14.40 20.57 -3.16
C THR A 38 13.20 21.34 -3.72
N VAL A 39 11.99 20.95 -3.30
CA VAL A 39 10.78 21.70 -3.68
C VAL A 39 10.81 23.14 -3.14
N ALA A 40 11.51 23.41 -2.04
CA ALA A 40 11.73 24.76 -1.53
C ALA A 40 12.59 25.62 -2.48
N GLU A 41 13.42 24.99 -3.33
CA GLU A 41 14.25 25.64 -4.35
C GLU A 41 13.56 25.69 -5.73
N ASN A 42 12.24 25.44 -5.75
CA ASN A 42 11.46 25.55 -6.99
C ASN A 42 11.62 26.93 -7.63
N GLN A 43 11.81 26.94 -8.97
CA GLN A 43 12.14 28.11 -9.78
C GLN A 43 13.52 28.73 -9.46
N SER A 44 14.43 28.01 -8.80
CA SER A 44 15.81 28.44 -8.67
C SER A 44 16.50 28.47 -10.04
N GLU A 45 17.30 29.54 -10.25
CA GLU A 45 18.04 29.75 -11.48
C GLU A 45 19.29 28.85 -11.53
N GLN A 46 19.37 28.04 -12.59
CA GLN A 46 20.49 27.12 -12.81
C GLN A 46 21.21 27.48 -14.11
N GLU A 47 22.53 27.52 -14.06
CA GLU A 47 23.34 27.85 -15.23
C GLU A 47 23.30 26.73 -16.27
N MET A 48 22.88 27.06 -17.49
CA MET A 48 22.87 26.15 -18.63
C MET A 48 23.73 26.66 -19.77
N ILE A 49 24.49 25.75 -20.37
CA ILE A 49 25.44 26.03 -21.44
C ILE A 49 24.90 25.38 -22.72
N PHE A 50 24.76 26.17 -23.77
CA PHE A 50 24.57 25.70 -25.15
C PHE A 50 25.88 25.68 -25.90
N THR A 51 26.26 24.50 -26.43
CA THR A 51 27.45 24.34 -27.26
C THR A 51 27.01 24.08 -28.70
N PRO A 52 27.23 25.02 -29.65
CA PRO A 52 26.90 24.82 -31.07
C PRO A 52 27.70 23.66 -31.65
N PHE A 53 27.11 22.94 -32.60
CA PHE A 53 27.84 21.94 -33.38
C PHE A 53 28.84 22.55 -34.35
N ASN A 54 28.58 23.79 -34.82
CA ASN A 54 29.52 24.48 -35.67
C ASN A 54 30.62 25.18 -34.80
N PRO A 55 31.87 24.73 -34.92
CA PRO A 55 32.97 25.22 -34.10
C PRO A 55 33.33 26.70 -34.33
N ASN A 56 32.79 27.35 -35.38
CA ASN A 56 33.00 28.78 -35.64
C ASN A 56 32.20 29.67 -34.68
N TYR A 57 31.30 29.08 -33.89
CA TYR A 57 30.48 29.82 -32.92
C TYR A 57 30.87 29.46 -31.49
N LYS A 58 30.85 30.49 -30.62
CA LYS A 58 31.12 30.30 -29.19
C LYS A 58 29.93 29.70 -28.48
N THR A 59 30.21 29.05 -27.37
CA THR A 59 29.20 28.65 -26.40
C THR A 59 28.38 29.84 -25.88
N VAL A 60 27.12 29.58 -25.58
CA VAL A 60 26.21 30.58 -24.95
C VAL A 60 25.76 30.02 -23.61
N THR A 61 25.83 30.84 -22.58
CA THR A 61 25.38 30.49 -21.23
C THR A 61 24.16 31.33 -20.88
N SER A 62 23.21 30.75 -20.18
CA SER A 62 22.03 31.43 -19.65
C SER A 62 21.61 30.79 -18.33
N SER A 63 21.04 31.60 -17.44
CA SER A 63 20.29 31.10 -16.28
C SER A 63 18.94 30.60 -16.73
N VAL A 64 18.52 29.46 -16.24
CA VAL A 64 17.25 28.82 -16.57
C VAL A 64 16.56 28.44 -15.26
N PRO A 65 15.30 28.88 -15.03
CA PRO A 65 14.55 28.49 -13.86
C PRO A 65 14.18 27.01 -13.95
N VAL A 66 14.34 26.28 -12.85
CA VAL A 66 14.02 24.84 -12.76
C VAL A 66 12.76 24.64 -11.93
N THR A 67 11.78 23.99 -12.52
CA THR A 67 10.58 23.52 -11.80
C THR A 67 10.92 22.21 -11.07
N VAL A 68 10.79 22.21 -9.74
CA VAL A 68 11.00 21.01 -8.92
C VAL A 68 9.66 20.42 -8.53
N LEU A 69 9.40 19.21 -8.99
CA LEU A 69 8.17 18.47 -8.69
C LEU A 69 8.37 17.60 -7.46
N PRO A 70 7.38 17.54 -6.54
CA PRO A 70 7.42 16.58 -5.44
C PRO A 70 7.51 15.14 -5.95
N ARG A 71 8.26 14.30 -5.25
CA ARG A 71 8.32 12.86 -5.51
C ARG A 71 7.04 12.20 -5.02
N LYS A 72 6.43 11.39 -5.87
CA LYS A 72 5.19 10.67 -5.54
C LYS A 72 5.50 9.36 -4.82
N LEU A 73 4.77 9.10 -3.75
CA LEU A 73 4.74 7.85 -3.03
C LEU A 73 3.29 7.40 -2.88
N THR A 74 3.06 6.10 -2.90
CA THR A 74 1.76 5.53 -2.54
C THR A 74 1.96 4.60 -1.35
N ILE A 75 1.18 4.80 -0.30
CA ILE A 75 1.11 3.90 0.84
C ILE A 75 -0.15 3.05 0.76
N SER A 76 -0.08 1.84 1.26
CA SER A 76 -1.21 0.91 1.33
C SER A 76 -1.15 0.13 2.63
N PRO A 77 -2.31 -0.17 3.25
CA PRO A 77 -2.37 -1.13 4.34
C PRO A 77 -1.79 -2.47 3.89
N GLU A 78 -1.07 -3.11 4.80
CA GLU A 78 -0.66 -4.49 4.59
C GLU A 78 -1.86 -5.42 4.64
N ARG A 79 -1.78 -6.53 3.89
CA ARG A 79 -2.82 -7.56 3.92
C ARG A 79 -3.02 -8.05 5.34
N THR A 80 -4.22 -7.92 5.84
CA THR A 80 -4.60 -8.35 7.18
C THR A 80 -5.60 -9.48 7.10
N GLU A 81 -5.45 -10.47 7.97
CA GLU A 81 -6.33 -11.64 8.06
C GLU A 81 -6.77 -11.85 9.50
N LYS A 82 -8.01 -12.30 9.68
CA LYS A 82 -8.53 -12.76 10.96
C LYS A 82 -9.49 -13.91 10.77
N GLU A 83 -9.71 -14.69 11.80
CA GLU A 83 -10.79 -15.67 11.85
C GLU A 83 -12.09 -15.02 12.33
N TYR A 84 -13.21 -15.59 11.93
CA TYR A 84 -14.51 -15.27 12.52
C TYR A 84 -14.47 -15.44 14.04
N GLY A 85 -14.98 -14.45 14.77
CA GLY A 85 -14.88 -14.41 16.23
C GLY A 85 -13.69 -13.59 16.77
N GLN A 86 -12.79 -13.12 15.92
CA GLN A 86 -11.69 -12.25 16.33
C GLN A 86 -12.00 -10.78 16.05
N THR A 87 -11.37 -9.88 16.81
CA THR A 87 -11.38 -8.43 16.55
C THR A 87 -10.05 -7.96 16.01
N ILE A 88 -10.05 -6.92 15.19
CA ILE A 88 -8.87 -6.18 14.75
C ILE A 88 -8.94 -4.77 15.35
N THR A 89 -7.83 -4.30 15.90
CA THR A 89 -7.74 -2.96 16.52
C THR A 89 -6.71 -2.07 15.83
N GLU A 90 -5.76 -2.64 15.11
CA GLU A 90 -4.64 -1.93 14.49
C GLU A 90 -4.33 -2.50 13.12
N TYR A 91 -3.86 -1.63 12.23
CA TYR A 91 -3.37 -1.96 10.90
C TYR A 91 -1.98 -1.40 10.69
N THR A 92 -1.14 -2.16 10.04
CA THR A 92 0.15 -1.72 9.51
C THR A 92 0.00 -1.29 8.06
N TRP A 93 0.91 -0.43 7.60
CA TRP A 93 0.97 0.01 6.22
C TRP A 93 2.43 0.14 5.77
N SER A 94 2.64 0.10 4.47
CA SER A 94 3.95 0.26 3.85
C SER A 94 3.86 1.04 2.54
N ILE A 95 5.00 1.44 1.99
CA ILE A 95 5.07 2.05 0.67
C ILE A 95 4.79 0.95 -0.36
N SER A 96 3.69 1.10 -1.11
CA SER A 96 3.27 0.15 -2.15
C SER A 96 3.71 0.56 -3.56
N ASP A 97 4.03 1.85 -3.76
CA ASP A 97 4.55 2.36 -5.04
C ASP A 97 5.41 3.61 -4.80
N GLY A 98 6.43 3.79 -5.63
CA GLY A 98 7.45 4.82 -5.47
C GLY A 98 8.58 4.39 -4.52
N SER A 99 9.49 5.32 -4.25
CA SER A 99 10.61 5.12 -3.32
C SER A 99 11.06 6.45 -2.74
N LEU A 100 11.65 6.42 -1.56
CA LEU A 100 12.31 7.57 -0.96
C LEU A 100 13.50 8.02 -1.81
N ALA A 101 13.86 9.27 -1.71
CA ALA A 101 14.99 9.87 -2.43
C ALA A 101 16.26 9.78 -1.58
N GLY A 102 17.36 9.35 -2.20
CA GLY A 102 18.67 9.33 -1.55
C GLY A 102 18.66 8.62 -0.20
N ASP A 103 19.04 9.37 0.84
CA ASP A 103 19.14 8.89 2.22
C ASP A 103 17.91 9.29 3.08
N ASP A 104 16.84 9.82 2.48
CA ASP A 104 15.62 10.19 3.19
C ASP A 104 15.01 8.98 3.92
N GLN A 105 14.48 9.23 5.11
CA GLN A 105 13.82 8.21 5.93
C GLN A 105 12.31 8.42 5.92
N LEU A 106 11.55 7.35 6.16
CA LEU A 106 10.09 7.41 6.17
C LEU A 106 9.56 8.36 7.26
N GLU A 107 10.24 8.43 8.37
CA GLU A 107 9.94 9.29 9.52
C GLU A 107 10.01 10.78 9.16
N ASP A 108 10.87 11.15 8.20
CA ASP A 108 11.04 12.54 7.75
C ASP A 108 9.79 13.06 7.03
N LEU A 109 8.93 12.17 6.55
CA LEU A 109 7.69 12.54 5.87
C LEU A 109 6.56 12.89 6.85
N LYS A 110 6.68 12.51 8.13
CA LYS A 110 5.69 12.72 9.19
C LYS A 110 4.28 12.31 8.75
N ILE A 111 4.18 11.15 8.14
CA ILE A 111 2.90 10.61 7.66
C ILE A 111 1.99 10.32 8.85
N ASN A 112 0.79 10.86 8.79
CA ASN A 112 -0.26 10.57 9.76
C ASN A 112 -1.50 10.05 9.02
N VAL A 113 -1.88 8.82 9.34
CA VAL A 113 -3.06 8.15 8.81
C VAL A 113 -3.61 7.19 9.86
N THR A 114 -4.92 7.16 10.02
CA THR A 114 -5.62 6.14 10.81
C THR A 114 -6.44 5.28 9.85
N LEU A 115 -6.33 3.97 9.99
CA LEU A 115 -6.94 3.00 9.10
C LEU A 115 -8.16 2.34 9.77
N THR A 116 -9.10 1.86 8.94
CA THR A 116 -10.29 1.13 9.40
C THR A 116 -10.85 0.24 8.30
N ALA A 117 -11.39 -0.91 8.70
CA ALA A 117 -12.29 -1.72 7.88
C ALA A 117 -13.73 -1.67 8.42
N GLY A 118 -14.04 -0.68 9.27
CA GLY A 118 -15.37 -0.45 9.80
C GLY A 118 -15.94 -1.64 10.60
N ASN A 119 -17.13 -2.08 10.22
CA ASN A 119 -17.77 -3.21 10.91
C ASN A 119 -17.02 -4.54 10.74
N ALA A 120 -16.12 -4.66 9.75
CA ALA A 120 -15.32 -5.86 9.56
C ALA A 120 -14.31 -6.09 10.67
N GLU A 121 -14.00 -5.08 11.46
CA GLU A 121 -13.11 -5.16 12.62
C GLU A 121 -13.72 -5.95 13.79
N LYS A 122 -15.05 -5.99 13.86
CA LYS A 122 -15.80 -6.64 14.94
C LYS A 122 -15.73 -8.17 14.85
N GLU A 123 -15.86 -8.81 16.00
CA GLU A 123 -15.82 -10.27 16.13
C GLU A 123 -16.93 -10.99 15.35
N ASN A 124 -18.12 -10.38 15.25
CA ASN A 124 -19.29 -10.97 14.56
C ASN A 124 -19.34 -10.63 13.06
N CYS A 125 -18.26 -10.11 12.48
CA CYS A 125 -18.21 -9.85 11.04
C CYS A 125 -18.17 -11.16 10.25
N LYS A 126 -19.03 -11.27 9.24
CA LYS A 126 -19.11 -12.45 8.37
C LYS A 126 -17.81 -12.69 7.60
N VAL A 127 -17.60 -13.96 7.23
CA VAL A 127 -16.51 -14.37 6.34
C VAL A 127 -16.59 -13.64 5.01
N GLY A 128 -15.45 -13.10 4.55
CA GLY A 128 -15.37 -12.33 3.30
C GLY A 128 -14.13 -11.48 3.20
N LEU A 129 -14.10 -10.67 2.14
CA LEU A 129 -13.08 -9.65 1.89
C LEU A 129 -13.67 -8.28 2.13
N TYR A 130 -12.94 -7.42 2.81
CA TYR A 130 -13.35 -6.08 3.20
C TYR A 130 -12.23 -5.09 2.94
N ASP A 131 -12.57 -3.91 2.47
CA ASP A 131 -11.58 -2.86 2.22
C ASP A 131 -11.10 -2.24 3.54
N ILE A 132 -9.78 -2.06 3.64
CA ILE A 132 -9.15 -1.22 4.67
C ILE A 132 -8.96 0.16 4.05
N THR A 133 -9.60 1.16 4.63
CA THR A 133 -9.62 2.53 4.15
C THR A 133 -9.09 3.51 5.18
N GLU A 134 -8.96 4.78 4.81
CA GLU A 134 -8.64 5.85 5.74
C GLU A 134 -9.84 6.13 6.64
N LYS A 135 -9.61 6.14 7.96
CA LYS A 135 -10.56 6.67 8.95
C LYS A 135 -10.39 8.17 9.12
N THR A 136 -9.15 8.63 9.08
CA THR A 136 -8.79 10.04 9.02
C THR A 136 -8.02 10.30 7.74
N PRO A 137 -8.24 11.45 7.06
CA PRO A 137 -7.50 11.76 5.85
C PRO A 137 -5.99 11.67 6.07
N LEU A 138 -5.30 11.09 5.10
CA LEU A 138 -3.85 11.03 5.06
C LEU A 138 -3.25 12.44 5.06
N THR A 139 -2.29 12.68 5.93
CA THR A 139 -1.46 13.89 5.91
C THR A 139 0.01 13.53 5.93
N ALA A 140 0.82 14.35 5.27
CA ALA A 140 2.27 14.28 5.32
C ALA A 140 2.81 15.72 5.43
N ASP A 141 3.84 15.92 6.25
CA ASP A 141 4.45 17.21 6.47
C ASP A 141 5.89 17.23 5.89
N ASN A 142 5.99 17.03 4.58
CA ASN A 142 7.22 17.17 3.82
C ASN A 142 6.89 17.58 2.38
N ALA A 143 7.15 18.83 2.04
CA ALA A 143 6.83 19.40 0.72
C ALA A 143 7.54 18.71 -0.45
N ASN A 144 8.62 17.99 -0.19
CA ASN A 144 9.37 17.25 -1.21
C ASN A 144 8.64 15.99 -1.70
N TYR A 145 7.57 15.57 -1.01
CA TYR A 145 6.81 14.38 -1.33
C TYR A 145 5.32 14.67 -1.50
N THR A 146 4.71 13.95 -2.42
CA THR A 146 3.25 13.81 -2.50
C THR A 146 2.91 12.37 -2.14
N VAL A 147 2.25 12.17 -0.98
CA VAL A 147 1.88 10.85 -0.51
C VAL A 147 0.43 10.58 -0.87
N LEU A 148 0.19 9.46 -1.55
CA LEU A 148 -1.13 8.98 -1.95
C LEU A 148 -1.49 7.72 -1.14
N PHE A 149 -2.77 7.53 -0.88
CA PHE A 149 -3.29 6.34 -0.23
C PHE A 149 -3.94 5.40 -1.24
N LYS A 150 -3.68 4.10 -1.07
CA LYS A 150 -4.37 3.02 -1.80
C LYS A 150 -5.00 2.07 -0.79
N PRO A 151 -6.31 1.76 -0.89
CA PRO A 151 -6.96 0.82 0.01
C PRO A 151 -6.28 -0.55 0.05
N GLY A 152 -6.29 -1.17 1.23
CA GLY A 152 -5.85 -2.55 1.45
C GLY A 152 -7.03 -3.48 1.62
N THR A 153 -6.76 -4.73 2.05
CA THR A 153 -7.80 -5.75 2.22
C THR A 153 -7.66 -6.46 3.56
N LEU A 154 -8.76 -6.55 4.29
CA LEU A 154 -8.96 -7.43 5.42
C LEU A 154 -9.70 -8.69 4.95
N GLN A 155 -9.12 -9.86 5.17
CA GLN A 155 -9.77 -11.14 4.94
C GLN A 155 -10.28 -11.72 6.26
N VAL A 156 -11.59 -11.92 6.36
CA VAL A 156 -12.20 -12.69 7.46
C VAL A 156 -12.35 -14.13 7.01
N GLN A 157 -11.64 -15.03 7.68
CA GLN A 157 -11.62 -16.45 7.38
C GLN A 157 -12.64 -17.22 8.22
N PRO A 158 -13.13 -18.40 7.77
CA PRO A 158 -13.96 -19.27 8.57
C PRO A 158 -13.23 -19.72 9.84
N LYS A 159 -13.96 -19.74 10.95
CA LYS A 159 -13.49 -20.34 12.19
C LYS A 159 -13.63 -21.86 12.10
N PRO A 160 -12.60 -22.65 12.42
CA PRO A 160 -12.74 -24.10 12.51
C PRO A 160 -13.65 -24.48 13.70
N LEU A 161 -14.54 -25.42 13.46
CA LEU A 161 -15.38 -26.01 14.50
C LEU A 161 -14.81 -27.36 14.97
N GLY A 162 -14.86 -27.59 16.26
CA GLY A 162 -14.65 -28.93 16.81
C GLY A 162 -15.92 -29.75 16.73
N VAL A 163 -15.78 -31.08 16.75
CA VAL A 163 -16.90 -32.03 16.80
C VAL A 163 -16.77 -32.86 18.07
N ALA A 164 -17.78 -32.83 18.93
CA ALA A 164 -17.93 -33.69 20.07
C ALA A 164 -18.95 -34.79 19.72
N TRP A 165 -18.51 -36.03 19.78
CA TRP A 165 -19.37 -37.16 19.56
C TRP A 165 -19.99 -37.57 20.90
N ASN A 166 -21.31 -37.65 20.94
CA ASN A 166 -22.02 -38.18 22.07
C ASN A 166 -22.24 -39.68 21.80
N THR A 167 -21.32 -40.49 22.31
CA THR A 167 -21.40 -41.95 22.28
C THR A 167 -21.47 -42.42 23.72
N ASP A 168 -22.49 -43.17 24.09
CA ASP A 168 -22.53 -43.89 25.35
C ASP A 168 -21.47 -45.01 25.36
N GLY A 169 -20.20 -44.63 25.46
CA GLY A 169 -18.95 -45.34 25.67
C GLY A 169 -18.79 -46.77 25.21
N THR A 170 -19.76 -47.63 25.26
CA THR A 170 -19.72 -49.02 24.79
C THR A 170 -21.07 -49.37 24.17
N VAL A 171 -21.11 -49.49 22.85
CA VAL A 171 -22.31 -49.98 22.18
C VAL A 171 -22.40 -51.52 22.43
N ILE A 172 -23.17 -51.90 23.40
CA ILE A 172 -23.52 -53.32 23.61
C ILE A 172 -24.61 -53.65 22.60
N TYR A 173 -24.42 -54.72 21.78
CA TYR A 173 -25.44 -55.18 20.86
C TYR A 173 -26.68 -55.59 21.65
N THR A 174 -27.73 -54.78 21.53
CA THR A 174 -29.03 -55.02 22.19
C THR A 174 -30.11 -55.44 21.21
N GLY A 175 -29.79 -55.54 19.91
CA GLY A 175 -30.80 -55.81 18.84
C GLY A 175 -31.64 -54.51 18.54
N LYS A 176 -31.27 -53.35 19.08
CA LYS A 176 -31.90 -52.05 18.82
C LYS A 176 -30.89 -51.14 18.18
N GLU A 177 -31.37 -50.11 17.43
CA GLU A 177 -30.58 -49.09 16.85
C GLU A 177 -29.81 -48.30 17.93
N ALA A 178 -28.52 -48.05 17.69
CA ALA A 178 -27.73 -47.18 18.54
C ALA A 178 -27.81 -45.75 17.99
N ASN A 179 -28.25 -44.81 18.80
CA ASN A 179 -28.27 -43.38 18.45
C ASN A 179 -26.90 -42.79 18.71
N VAL A 180 -26.25 -42.35 17.65
CA VAL A 180 -25.01 -41.54 17.71
C VAL A 180 -25.37 -40.12 17.34
N SER A 181 -25.05 -39.19 18.22
CA SER A 181 -25.20 -37.75 17.93
C SER A 181 -23.85 -37.06 17.96
N ALA A 182 -23.75 -36.00 17.23
CA ALA A 182 -22.58 -35.12 17.22
C ALA A 182 -23.01 -33.67 17.50
N GLU A 183 -22.24 -33.02 18.30
CA GLU A 183 -22.40 -31.56 18.57
C GLU A 183 -21.17 -30.82 18.14
N PHE A 184 -21.37 -29.61 17.59
CA PHE A 184 -20.27 -28.74 17.29
C PHE A 184 -19.80 -27.99 18.52
N THR A 185 -18.49 -27.89 18.69
CA THR A 185 -17.88 -27.06 19.72
C THR A 185 -17.20 -25.84 19.07
N GLY A 186 -17.21 -24.69 19.77
CA GLY A 186 -16.62 -23.47 19.27
C GLY A 186 -17.56 -22.62 18.41
N VAL A 187 -18.85 -22.94 18.36
CA VAL A 187 -19.89 -22.08 17.76
C VAL A 187 -19.97 -20.77 18.55
N LEU A 188 -20.05 -19.65 17.86
CA LEU A 188 -20.10 -18.30 18.43
C LEU A 188 -21.44 -17.64 18.10
N PHE A 189 -21.82 -16.66 18.91
CA PHE A 189 -22.96 -15.74 18.68
C PHE A 189 -24.31 -16.44 18.43
N GLU A 190 -24.49 -17.65 18.98
CA GLU A 190 -25.70 -18.47 18.77
C GLU A 190 -25.97 -18.80 17.28
N ASP A 191 -24.90 -18.89 16.48
CA ASP A 191 -24.99 -19.28 15.07
C ASP A 191 -25.65 -20.67 14.94
N ASP A 192 -26.56 -20.82 13.98
CA ASP A 192 -27.28 -22.08 13.76
C ASP A 192 -26.35 -23.08 13.02
N CYS A 193 -25.65 -23.91 13.80
CA CYS A 193 -24.80 -24.99 13.30
C CYS A 193 -25.37 -26.35 13.80
N LYS A 194 -25.86 -27.16 12.88
CA LYS A 194 -26.40 -28.50 13.17
C LYS A 194 -25.57 -29.58 12.54
N ALA A 195 -25.20 -30.59 13.33
CA ALA A 195 -24.57 -31.78 12.82
C ALA A 195 -25.63 -32.73 12.27
N VAL A 196 -25.38 -33.25 11.08
CA VAL A 196 -26.16 -34.38 10.51
C VAL A 196 -25.24 -35.57 10.44
N VAL A 197 -25.60 -36.66 11.11
CA VAL A 197 -24.86 -37.93 11.07
C VAL A 197 -25.48 -38.83 9.99
N GLU A 198 -24.73 -39.06 8.92
CA GLU A 198 -25.16 -39.94 7.84
C GLU A 198 -24.51 -41.34 7.98
N GLY A 199 -25.24 -42.39 7.68
CA GLY A 199 -24.73 -43.78 7.61
C GLY A 199 -24.60 -44.51 8.94
N GLY A 200 -25.21 -44.02 10.03
CA GLY A 200 -25.08 -44.57 11.38
C GLY A 200 -25.89 -45.81 11.70
N ASN A 201 -26.76 -46.34 10.81
CA ASN A 201 -27.84 -47.27 11.20
C ASN A 201 -27.67 -48.70 10.68
N GLU A 202 -26.53 -49.12 10.16
CA GLU A 202 -26.35 -50.51 9.73
C GLU A 202 -25.19 -51.19 10.48
N ILE A 203 -25.49 -51.73 11.67
CA ILE A 203 -24.71 -52.83 12.22
C ILE A 203 -25.43 -54.12 11.79
N LYS A 204 -24.90 -54.76 10.74
CA LYS A 204 -25.27 -56.13 10.35
C LYS A 204 -24.51 -57.12 11.21
#